data_99562920befeac58d85a38e27246ef00
#
_entry.id   99562920befeac58d85a38e27246ef00
#
_cell.length_a   1.000
_cell.length_b   1.000
_cell.length_c   1.000
_cell.angle_alpha   90.00
_cell.angle_beta   90.00
_cell.angle_gamma   90.00
#
_symmetry.space_group_name_H-M   'P 1'
#
loop_
_entity.id
_entity.type
_entity.pdbx_description
1 polymer ?
#
loop_
_entity_poly.entity_id
_entity_poly.type
_entity_poly.pdbx_seq_one_letter_code
_entity_poly.pdbx_strand_id
1 'polypeptide(L)'
;MDDKILHMFFDIGRWEKAIEKGVVKDIRKDQLIKLCDENTRIQMAYAMKSGKYAISPPHIAKIPKDNGEMRTVYVNEPMDRIVLGIANDLLFDLMPEMIHPSCKSYQTGIGCGKVVIEASAQIVNAQNLGFGGKKADLSKYFDSVPIKFVDDAFDKVEEKHGHSVVIDVLRKYYHCDLYFDEDNHLCSKYQSLKQGCAVASWLANVVLYDIDEELSKLNGFYVRYSDDILFIGEDYKKAIKILEEKLAERSMTLNPKKVEDITEDKWFTFLGFSIKGEMRSLSPKRIKTFQKEIESRTIKRPNITSSRSVNSVNRYLYKGNGEFSWATQILPVCNVKRDLDELNNFVMDCLRAVSTGKRKVGGLGFVKDKTDGCIVRGKGRNVKANRIKTSNKIEGYFSIGCMQKALFTSRSAYNTLVLSL
;
A
#
# COMPACT_ATOMS: atom_id res chain seq x y z
N MET A 1 19.75 -35.24 5.03
CA MET A 1 18.29 -34.98 4.87
C MET A 1 18.08 -34.17 3.61
N ASP A 2 17.04 -34.47 2.87
CA ASP A 2 16.69 -33.68 1.66
C ASP A 2 16.05 -32.36 2.09
N ASP A 3 16.63 -31.22 1.66
CA ASP A 3 16.10 -29.88 1.96
C ASP A 3 14.97 -29.54 1.00
N LYS A 4 13.75 -29.89 1.39
CA LYS A 4 12.54 -29.70 0.58
C LYS A 4 12.29 -28.21 0.29
N ILE A 5 12.52 -27.33 1.26
CA ILE A 5 12.33 -25.88 1.10
C ILE A 5 13.29 -25.34 0.05
N LEU A 6 14.56 -25.78 0.06
CA LEU A 6 15.55 -25.39 -0.94
C LEU A 6 15.12 -25.83 -2.35
N HIS A 7 14.61 -27.06 -2.51
CA HIS A 7 14.11 -27.53 -3.80
C HIS A 7 12.94 -26.68 -4.29
N MET A 8 11.99 -26.37 -3.42
CA MET A 8 10.85 -25.51 -3.75
C MET A 8 11.29 -24.07 -4.04
N PHE A 9 12.32 -23.57 -3.35
CA PHE A 9 12.87 -22.23 -3.59
C PHE A 9 13.49 -22.12 -5.00
N PHE A 10 14.19 -23.15 -5.46
CA PHE A 10 14.82 -23.18 -6.80
C PHE A 10 13.93 -23.76 -7.89
N ASP A 11 12.64 -24.02 -7.62
CA ASP A 11 11.68 -24.35 -8.66
C ASP A 11 11.64 -23.27 -9.75
N ILE A 12 11.79 -23.68 -11.01
CA ILE A 12 11.92 -22.77 -12.15
C ILE A 12 10.72 -21.83 -12.28
N GLY A 13 9.51 -22.33 -12.03
CA GLY A 13 8.29 -21.54 -12.13
C GLY A 13 8.25 -20.37 -11.15
N ARG A 14 8.88 -20.49 -9.97
CA ARG A 14 9.00 -19.38 -9.01
C ARG A 14 9.91 -18.27 -9.52
N TRP A 15 11.02 -18.65 -10.12
CA TRP A 15 11.97 -17.69 -10.70
C TRP A 15 11.39 -17.00 -11.93
N GLU A 16 10.73 -17.74 -12.82
CA GLU A 16 10.01 -17.17 -13.96
C GLU A 16 8.92 -16.19 -13.53
N LYS A 17 8.12 -16.55 -12.51
CA LYS A 17 7.10 -15.68 -11.92
C LYS A 17 7.71 -14.41 -11.31
N ALA A 18 8.87 -14.49 -10.68
CA ALA A 18 9.59 -13.34 -10.14
C ALA A 18 10.05 -12.38 -11.27
N ILE A 19 10.50 -12.93 -12.40
CA ILE A 19 10.85 -12.16 -13.60
C ILE A 19 9.62 -11.46 -14.19
N GLU A 20 8.52 -12.20 -14.35
CA GLU A 20 7.27 -11.66 -14.91
C GLU A 20 6.66 -10.55 -14.04
N LYS A 21 6.64 -10.74 -12.73
CA LYS A 21 6.18 -9.73 -11.77
C LYS A 21 7.06 -8.49 -11.74
N GLY A 22 8.29 -8.55 -12.27
CA GLY A 22 9.27 -7.47 -12.17
C GLY A 22 9.55 -7.13 -10.71
N VAL A 23 9.96 -8.11 -9.91
CA VAL A 23 10.23 -7.99 -8.45
C VAL A 23 11.19 -6.82 -8.17
N VAL A 24 12.04 -6.48 -9.14
CA VAL A 24 12.99 -5.37 -9.05
C VAL A 24 12.67 -4.35 -10.15
N LYS A 25 11.86 -3.34 -9.80
CA LYS A 25 11.31 -2.35 -10.77
C LYS A 25 12.35 -1.42 -11.41
N ASP A 26 13.50 -1.27 -10.80
CA ASP A 26 14.61 -0.41 -11.24
C ASP A 26 15.61 -1.15 -12.16
N ILE A 27 15.40 -2.45 -12.39
CA ILE A 27 16.22 -3.25 -13.32
C ILE A 27 15.42 -3.53 -14.61
N ARG A 28 16.07 -3.41 -15.74
CA ARG A 28 15.47 -3.77 -17.02
C ARG A 28 15.22 -5.27 -17.10
N LYS A 29 14.16 -5.66 -17.80
CA LYS A 29 13.75 -7.07 -17.92
C LYS A 29 14.86 -7.97 -18.49
N ASP A 30 15.65 -7.48 -19.43
CA ASP A 30 16.78 -8.22 -20.00
C ASP A 30 17.91 -8.48 -18.98
N GLN A 31 18.15 -7.54 -18.09
CA GLN A 31 19.09 -7.73 -16.97
C GLN A 31 18.54 -8.68 -15.93
N LEU A 32 17.24 -8.57 -15.61
CA LEU A 32 16.58 -9.48 -14.67
C LEU A 32 16.63 -10.95 -15.16
N ILE A 33 16.41 -11.18 -16.47
CA ILE A 33 16.52 -12.52 -17.06
C ILE A 33 17.94 -13.09 -16.88
N LYS A 34 18.98 -12.27 -17.07
CA LYS A 34 20.38 -12.70 -16.88
C LYS A 34 20.67 -13.04 -15.41
N LEU A 35 20.16 -12.25 -14.47
CA LEU A 35 20.33 -12.50 -13.03
C LEU A 35 19.62 -13.79 -12.57
N CYS A 36 18.60 -14.24 -13.29
CA CYS A 36 17.79 -15.41 -12.98
C CYS A 36 18.10 -16.62 -13.89
N ASP A 37 19.19 -16.60 -14.63
CA ASP A 37 19.55 -17.69 -15.53
C ASP A 37 19.88 -18.99 -14.75
N GLU A 38 19.96 -20.11 -15.47
CA GLU A 38 20.18 -21.42 -14.88
C GLU A 38 21.53 -21.51 -14.15
N ASN A 39 22.60 -20.97 -14.75
CA ASN A 39 23.93 -21.00 -14.14
C ASN A 39 23.96 -20.21 -12.84
N THR A 40 23.37 -19.03 -12.81
CA THR A 40 23.25 -18.20 -11.59
C THR A 40 22.47 -18.94 -10.50
N ARG A 41 21.36 -19.60 -10.86
CA ARG A 41 20.57 -20.40 -9.89
C ARG A 41 21.36 -21.58 -9.34
N ILE A 42 22.09 -22.33 -10.18
CA ILE A 42 22.92 -23.45 -9.74
C ILE A 42 24.04 -22.98 -8.81
N GLN A 43 24.76 -21.91 -9.17
CA GLN A 43 25.81 -21.33 -8.35
C GLN A 43 25.28 -20.86 -6.99
N MET A 44 24.11 -20.21 -6.98
CA MET A 44 23.45 -19.77 -5.75
C MET A 44 23.04 -20.95 -4.87
N ALA A 45 22.46 -22.00 -5.44
CA ALA A 45 22.11 -23.21 -4.69
C ALA A 45 23.34 -23.85 -4.03
N TYR A 46 24.45 -23.90 -4.75
CA TYR A 46 25.74 -24.34 -4.22
C TYR A 46 26.25 -23.45 -3.08
N ALA A 47 26.18 -22.13 -3.28
CA ALA A 47 26.60 -21.16 -2.26
C ALA A 47 25.75 -21.24 -0.99
N MET A 48 24.43 -21.42 -1.12
CA MET A 48 23.53 -21.63 0.03
C MET A 48 23.86 -22.94 0.75
N LYS A 49 23.96 -24.08 0.05
CA LYS A 49 24.29 -25.38 0.64
C LYS A 49 25.64 -25.39 1.36
N SER A 50 26.60 -24.65 0.84
CA SER A 50 27.93 -24.53 1.45
C SER A 50 28.05 -23.47 2.54
N GLY A 51 26.94 -22.78 2.88
CA GLY A 51 26.90 -21.69 3.86
C GLY A 51 27.64 -20.40 3.45
N LYS A 52 28.04 -20.30 2.18
CA LYS A 52 28.78 -19.16 1.62
C LYS A 52 27.89 -18.03 1.12
N TYR A 53 26.60 -18.31 0.91
CA TYR A 53 25.65 -17.25 0.53
C TYR A 53 25.17 -16.50 1.76
N ALA A 54 25.26 -15.18 1.69
CA ALA A 54 24.68 -14.28 2.67
C ALA A 54 24.07 -13.10 1.95
N ILE A 55 22.90 -12.64 2.43
CA ILE A 55 22.27 -11.42 1.95
C ILE A 55 23.09 -10.23 2.46
N SER A 56 23.43 -9.32 1.58
CA SER A 56 24.23 -8.13 1.89
C SER A 56 23.47 -7.17 2.81
N PRO A 57 24.16 -6.39 3.66
CA PRO A 57 23.54 -5.30 4.39
C PRO A 57 22.79 -4.37 3.44
N PRO A 58 21.53 -4.01 3.73
CA PRO A 58 20.75 -3.14 2.84
C PRO A 58 21.22 -1.69 2.92
N HIS A 59 20.94 -0.93 1.88
CA HIS A 59 21.03 0.53 1.90
C HIS A 59 19.74 1.14 2.46
N ILE A 60 19.83 2.22 3.21
CA ILE A 60 18.65 2.97 3.61
C ILE A 60 18.25 3.97 2.54
N ALA A 61 16.94 4.13 2.37
CA ALA A 61 16.36 5.23 1.63
C ALA A 61 15.31 5.92 2.50
N LYS A 62 15.26 7.25 2.47
CA LYS A 62 14.28 8.04 3.21
C LYS A 62 13.13 8.44 2.30
N ILE A 63 11.93 7.99 2.64
CA ILE A 63 10.71 8.32 1.93
C ILE A 63 9.92 9.34 2.75
N PRO A 64 9.57 10.52 2.19
CA PRO A 64 8.82 11.51 2.94
C PRO A 64 7.41 11.02 3.26
N LYS A 65 7.02 11.17 4.53
CA LYS A 65 5.64 11.03 4.98
C LYS A 65 4.90 12.37 4.78
N ASP A 66 3.56 12.31 4.73
CA ASP A 66 2.77 13.53 4.50
C ASP A 66 2.79 14.52 5.67
N ASN A 67 3.17 14.08 6.87
CA ASN A 67 3.34 14.94 8.04
C ASN A 67 4.73 15.62 8.10
N GLY A 68 5.55 15.47 7.05
CA GLY A 68 6.90 16.01 6.97
C GLY A 68 7.99 15.13 7.61
N GLU A 69 7.63 14.07 8.32
CA GLU A 69 8.58 13.09 8.82
C GLU A 69 9.11 12.22 7.67
N MET A 70 10.30 11.67 7.86
CA MET A 70 10.89 10.70 6.93
C MET A 70 10.64 9.26 7.42
N ARG A 71 10.30 8.38 6.48
CA ARG A 71 10.25 6.94 6.71
C ARG A 71 11.53 6.32 6.18
N THR A 72 12.25 5.60 7.02
CA THR A 72 13.39 4.81 6.59
C THR A 72 12.89 3.49 6.00
N VAL A 73 13.36 3.17 4.82
CA VAL A 73 13.16 1.86 4.19
C VAL A 73 14.50 1.24 3.86
N TYR A 74 14.57 -0.08 3.90
CA TYR A 74 15.77 -0.86 3.63
C TYR A 74 15.69 -1.41 2.20
N VAL A 75 16.68 -1.07 1.38
CA VAL A 75 16.75 -1.45 -0.03
C VAL A 75 17.94 -2.38 -0.22
N ASN A 76 17.65 -3.63 -0.45
CA ASN A 76 18.69 -4.65 -0.70
C ASN A 76 19.23 -4.54 -2.14
N GLU A 77 20.40 -5.15 -2.36
CA GLU A 77 20.97 -5.32 -3.68
C GLU A 77 20.01 -6.09 -4.62
N PRO A 78 20.07 -5.87 -5.93
CA PRO A 78 19.11 -6.44 -6.87
C PRO A 78 18.91 -7.95 -6.77
N MET A 79 19.99 -8.71 -6.65
CA MET A 79 19.91 -10.16 -6.51
C MET A 79 19.27 -10.56 -5.17
N ASP A 80 19.64 -9.90 -4.09
CA ASP A 80 19.07 -10.14 -2.78
C ASP A 80 17.56 -9.81 -2.74
N ARG A 81 17.12 -8.79 -3.48
CA ARG A 81 15.68 -8.49 -3.64
C ARG A 81 14.94 -9.60 -4.37
N ILE A 82 15.55 -10.24 -5.36
CA ILE A 82 14.97 -11.40 -6.04
C ILE A 82 14.84 -12.56 -5.07
N VAL A 83 15.92 -12.89 -4.37
CA VAL A 83 15.96 -13.96 -3.36
C VAL A 83 14.92 -13.74 -2.28
N LEU A 84 14.88 -12.55 -1.69
CA LEU A 84 13.90 -12.17 -0.66
C LEU A 84 12.46 -12.18 -1.18
N GLY A 85 12.24 -11.80 -2.44
CA GLY A 85 10.93 -11.85 -3.08
C GLY A 85 10.43 -13.28 -3.29
N ILE A 86 11.29 -14.17 -3.77
CA ILE A 86 10.98 -15.60 -3.96
C ILE A 86 10.76 -16.26 -2.59
N ALA A 87 11.61 -15.98 -1.61
CA ALA A 87 11.46 -16.49 -0.25
C ALA A 87 10.14 -16.05 0.39
N ASN A 88 9.73 -14.79 0.20
CA ASN A 88 8.45 -14.29 0.69
C ASN A 88 7.27 -15.05 0.08
N ASP A 89 7.23 -15.17 -1.27
CA ASP A 89 6.16 -15.92 -1.95
C ASP A 89 6.14 -17.39 -1.49
N LEU A 90 7.31 -18.00 -1.28
CA LEU A 90 7.44 -19.37 -0.77
C LEU A 90 6.89 -19.51 0.65
N LEU A 91 7.21 -18.59 1.56
CA LEU A 91 6.72 -18.62 2.95
C LEU A 91 5.20 -18.49 3.02
N PHE A 92 4.60 -17.62 2.19
CA PHE A 92 3.13 -17.53 2.08
C PHE A 92 2.48 -18.83 1.59
N ASP A 93 3.15 -19.56 0.68
CA ASP A 93 2.66 -20.84 0.16
C ASP A 93 2.85 -21.99 1.15
N LEU A 94 3.96 -22.01 1.90
CA LEU A 94 4.30 -23.07 2.86
C LEU A 94 3.47 -23.01 4.14
N MET A 95 3.16 -21.81 4.62
CA MET A 95 2.59 -21.57 5.94
C MET A 95 1.32 -20.68 5.88
N PRO A 96 0.32 -21.01 5.05
CA PRO A 96 -0.92 -20.23 4.97
C PRO A 96 -1.67 -20.22 6.31
N GLU A 97 -1.56 -21.28 7.11
CA GLU A 97 -2.20 -21.39 8.42
C GLU A 97 -1.60 -20.47 9.49
N MET A 98 -0.41 -19.95 9.28
CA MET A 98 0.19 -18.94 10.18
C MET A 98 -0.35 -17.54 9.94
N ILE A 99 -1.22 -17.35 8.94
CA ILE A 99 -1.85 -16.07 8.68
C ILE A 99 -3.28 -16.15 9.20
N HIS A 100 -3.53 -15.44 10.29
CA HIS A 100 -4.86 -15.45 10.90
C HIS A 100 -5.94 -14.88 9.93
N PRO A 101 -7.15 -15.47 9.85
CA PRO A 101 -8.20 -15.00 8.96
C PRO A 101 -8.60 -13.52 9.13
N SER A 102 -8.44 -12.95 10.33
CA SER A 102 -8.67 -11.53 10.60
C SER A 102 -7.53 -10.62 10.13
N CYS A 103 -6.33 -11.17 9.83
CA CYS A 103 -5.25 -10.43 9.22
C CYS A 103 -5.44 -10.40 7.70
N LYS A 104 -5.64 -9.20 7.13
CA LYS A 104 -5.98 -9.02 5.70
C LYS A 104 -4.86 -8.41 4.87
N SER A 105 -3.71 -8.10 5.45
CA SER A 105 -2.59 -7.44 4.76
C SER A 105 -1.76 -8.41 3.92
N TYR A 106 -1.18 -7.88 2.85
CA TYR A 106 -0.19 -8.56 1.99
C TYR A 106 -0.66 -9.87 1.34
N GLN A 107 -1.96 -10.15 1.33
CA GLN A 107 -2.52 -11.35 0.74
C GLN A 107 -3.07 -11.08 -0.66
N THR A 108 -2.79 -12.00 -1.59
CA THR A 108 -3.27 -11.90 -2.97
C THR A 108 -4.82 -11.91 -3.02
N GLY A 109 -5.39 -10.96 -3.75
CA GLY A 109 -6.84 -10.85 -3.91
C GLY A 109 -7.58 -10.16 -2.76
N ILE A 110 -6.88 -9.77 -1.68
CA ILE A 110 -7.44 -9.00 -0.56
C ILE A 110 -6.86 -7.58 -0.60
N GLY A 111 -7.60 -6.66 -1.21
CA GLY A 111 -7.22 -5.24 -1.24
C GLY A 111 -7.92 -4.44 -0.14
N CYS A 112 -7.32 -3.29 0.23
CA CYS A 112 -7.88 -2.36 1.23
C CYS A 112 -9.37 -2.03 1.01
N GLY A 113 -9.81 -1.96 -0.26
CA GLY A 113 -11.19 -1.64 -0.60
C GLY A 113 -12.19 -2.68 -0.09
N LYS A 114 -11.88 -3.97 -0.23
CA LYS A 114 -12.74 -5.05 0.29
C LYS A 114 -12.87 -4.98 1.80
N VAL A 115 -11.74 -4.77 2.49
CA VAL A 115 -11.69 -4.66 3.96
C VAL A 115 -12.50 -3.46 4.45
N VAL A 116 -12.42 -2.32 3.76
CA VAL A 116 -13.18 -1.11 4.09
C VAL A 116 -14.68 -1.30 3.90
N ILE A 117 -15.10 -1.99 2.84
CA ILE A 117 -16.52 -2.30 2.60
C ILE A 117 -17.05 -3.22 3.70
N GLU A 118 -16.32 -4.29 4.02
CA GLU A 118 -16.65 -5.23 5.08
C GLU A 118 -16.75 -4.51 6.44
N ALA A 119 -15.72 -3.74 6.81
CA ALA A 119 -15.71 -2.96 8.04
C ALA A 119 -16.89 -2.00 8.15
N SER A 120 -17.22 -1.28 7.06
CA SER A 120 -18.37 -0.37 7.02
C SER A 120 -19.70 -1.10 7.30
N ALA A 121 -19.90 -2.29 6.73
CA ALA A 121 -21.09 -3.09 7.00
C ALA A 121 -21.17 -3.55 8.47
N GLN A 122 -20.05 -3.98 9.04
CA GLN A 122 -19.98 -4.41 10.43
C GLN A 122 -20.18 -3.25 11.43
N ILE A 123 -19.72 -2.04 11.07
CA ILE A 123 -19.98 -0.83 11.85
C ILE A 123 -21.50 -0.59 11.96
N VAL A 124 -22.20 -0.64 10.84
CA VAL A 124 -23.67 -0.45 10.83
C VAL A 124 -24.37 -1.49 11.68
N ASN A 125 -23.99 -2.77 11.52
CA ASN A 125 -24.56 -3.86 12.33
C ASN A 125 -24.35 -3.61 13.83
N ALA A 126 -23.15 -3.25 14.25
CA ALA A 126 -22.84 -3.00 15.65
C ALA A 126 -23.57 -1.75 16.18
N GLN A 127 -23.64 -0.67 15.42
CA GLN A 127 -24.35 0.55 15.78
C GLN A 127 -25.85 0.31 15.96
N ASN A 128 -26.48 -0.50 15.10
CA ASN A 128 -27.88 -0.90 15.23
C ASN A 128 -28.16 -1.69 16.54
N LEU A 129 -27.12 -2.31 17.10
CA LEU A 129 -27.17 -3.00 18.41
C LEU A 129 -26.72 -2.12 19.58
N GLY A 130 -26.42 -0.85 19.34
CA GLY A 130 -25.95 0.11 20.35
C GLY A 130 -24.48 -0.05 20.75
N PHE A 131 -23.68 -0.75 19.94
CA PHE A 131 -22.26 -0.95 20.18
C PHE A 131 -21.41 0.04 19.40
N GLY A 132 -20.26 0.42 19.97
CA GLY A 132 -19.23 1.22 19.33
C GLY A 132 -18.06 0.37 18.82
N GLY A 133 -16.97 1.05 18.56
CA GLY A 133 -15.73 0.40 18.13
C GLY A 133 -14.52 1.25 18.42
N LYS A 134 -13.36 0.69 18.15
CA LYS A 134 -12.09 1.38 18.29
C LYS A 134 -11.16 1.01 17.16
N LYS A 135 -10.49 2.02 16.61
CA LYS A 135 -9.38 1.87 15.71
C LYS A 135 -8.09 2.14 16.46
N ALA A 136 -7.05 1.35 16.18
CA ALA A 136 -5.71 1.52 16.73
C ALA A 136 -4.66 1.32 15.63
N ASP A 137 -3.44 1.81 15.87
CA ASP A 137 -2.29 1.69 14.98
C ASP A 137 -1.06 1.39 15.84
N LEU A 138 -0.23 0.45 15.40
CA LEU A 138 0.97 0.07 16.13
C LEU A 138 2.08 1.12 15.94
N SER A 139 2.74 1.49 17.03
CA SER A 139 3.83 2.46 16.98
C SER A 139 5.08 1.85 16.33
N LYS A 140 5.51 2.42 15.20
CA LYS A 140 6.74 1.98 14.48
C LYS A 140 6.82 0.46 14.28
N TYR A 141 5.71 -0.18 13.90
CA TYR A 141 5.55 -1.63 13.89
C TYR A 141 6.77 -2.38 13.33
N PHE A 142 7.20 -2.08 12.11
CA PHE A 142 8.32 -2.76 11.47
C PHE A 142 9.67 -2.57 12.20
N ASP A 143 9.80 -1.51 12.98
CA ASP A 143 11.00 -1.20 13.74
C ASP A 143 10.94 -1.68 15.20
N SER A 144 9.77 -2.12 15.70
CA SER A 144 9.56 -2.46 17.11
C SER A 144 9.44 -3.96 17.39
N VAL A 145 9.28 -4.80 16.36
CA VAL A 145 9.17 -6.25 16.55
C VAL A 145 10.50 -6.82 17.05
N PRO A 146 10.56 -7.45 18.22
CA PRO A 146 11.78 -8.09 18.71
C PRO A 146 12.18 -9.29 17.80
N ILE A 147 13.49 -9.48 17.61
CA ILE A 147 14.01 -10.52 16.72
C ILE A 147 13.57 -11.93 17.14
N LYS A 148 13.35 -12.17 18.43
CA LYS A 148 12.82 -13.44 18.93
C LYS A 148 11.56 -13.90 18.19
N PHE A 149 10.62 -13.01 17.91
CA PHE A 149 9.38 -13.38 17.20
C PHE A 149 9.62 -13.70 15.73
N VAL A 150 10.71 -13.18 15.15
CA VAL A 150 11.17 -13.58 13.81
C VAL A 150 11.74 -14.99 13.85
N ASP A 151 12.54 -15.32 14.87
CA ASP A 151 13.08 -16.67 15.07
C ASP A 151 11.96 -17.67 15.34
N ASP A 152 11.02 -17.36 16.24
CA ASP A 152 9.85 -18.21 16.54
C ASP A 152 9.02 -18.50 15.27
N ALA A 153 8.91 -17.54 14.34
CA ALA A 153 8.22 -17.74 13.08
C ALA A 153 8.99 -18.70 12.15
N PHE A 154 10.31 -18.56 12.06
CA PHE A 154 11.15 -19.47 11.26
C PHE A 154 11.25 -20.86 11.88
N ASP A 155 11.28 -20.98 13.21
CA ASP A 155 11.25 -22.26 13.90
C ASP A 155 9.99 -23.05 13.54
N LYS A 156 8.81 -22.42 13.51
CA LYS A 156 7.56 -23.07 13.08
C LYS A 156 7.60 -23.57 11.63
N VAL A 157 8.29 -22.84 10.73
CA VAL A 157 8.51 -23.32 9.35
C VAL A 157 9.34 -24.59 9.36
N GLU A 158 10.44 -24.61 10.12
CA GLU A 158 11.36 -25.75 10.20
C GLU A 158 10.75 -26.93 10.98
N GLU A 159 9.93 -26.69 11.99
CA GLU A 159 9.16 -27.74 12.69
C GLU A 159 8.25 -28.52 11.73
N LYS A 160 7.59 -27.80 10.80
CA LYS A 160 6.65 -28.41 9.85
C LYS A 160 7.33 -29.02 8.63
N HIS A 161 8.35 -28.38 8.08
CA HIS A 161 8.93 -28.74 6.78
C HIS A 161 10.35 -29.31 6.87
N GLY A 162 10.95 -29.28 8.05
CA GLY A 162 12.33 -29.66 8.29
C GLY A 162 13.30 -28.50 8.09
N HIS A 163 14.53 -28.68 8.59
CA HIS A 163 15.59 -27.69 8.49
C HIS A 163 15.91 -27.31 7.03
N SER A 164 16.20 -26.03 6.77
CA SER A 164 16.52 -25.53 5.44
C SER A 164 17.59 -24.45 5.46
N VAL A 165 18.54 -24.57 4.54
CA VAL A 165 19.56 -23.52 4.32
C VAL A 165 18.97 -22.21 3.83
N VAL A 166 17.77 -22.22 3.23
CA VAL A 166 17.04 -20.97 2.88
C VAL A 166 16.62 -20.24 4.14
N ILE A 167 16.09 -20.95 5.12
CA ILE A 167 15.71 -20.38 6.42
C ILE A 167 16.94 -19.88 7.17
N ASP A 168 18.06 -20.61 7.12
CA ASP A 168 19.34 -20.16 7.70
C ASP A 168 19.80 -18.82 7.09
N VAL A 169 19.70 -18.67 5.77
CA VAL A 169 20.05 -17.41 5.08
C VAL A 169 19.16 -16.27 5.55
N LEU A 170 17.85 -16.50 5.66
CA LEU A 170 16.91 -15.50 6.16
C LEU A 170 17.18 -15.15 7.63
N ARG A 171 17.44 -16.13 8.48
CA ARG A 171 17.75 -15.94 9.89
C ARG A 171 19.02 -15.11 10.05
N LYS A 172 20.10 -15.46 9.34
CA LYS A 172 21.35 -14.67 9.33
C LYS A 172 21.10 -13.23 8.88
N TYR A 173 20.27 -12.99 7.88
CA TYR A 173 19.93 -11.66 7.40
C TYR A 173 19.18 -10.85 8.47
N TYR A 174 18.22 -11.44 9.16
CA TYR A 174 17.47 -10.74 10.21
C TYR A 174 18.30 -10.51 11.47
N HIS A 175 19.25 -11.37 11.78
CA HIS A 175 20.20 -11.18 12.88
C HIS A 175 21.33 -10.19 12.56
N CYS A 176 21.56 -9.88 11.28
CA CYS A 176 22.51 -8.84 10.87
C CYS A 176 21.90 -7.46 11.14
N ASP A 177 22.51 -6.65 12.00
CA ASP A 177 22.08 -5.31 12.35
C ASP A 177 22.68 -4.21 11.44
N LEU A 178 23.56 -4.61 10.50
CA LEU A 178 24.28 -3.70 9.61
C LEU A 178 23.40 -3.18 8.46
N TYR A 179 23.65 -1.93 8.10
CA TYR A 179 23.07 -1.27 6.92
C TYR A 179 24.01 -0.16 6.42
N PHE A 180 23.87 0.24 5.15
CA PHE A 180 24.54 1.40 4.59
C PHE A 180 23.64 2.63 4.70
N ASP A 181 24.18 3.75 5.20
CA ASP A 181 23.49 5.04 5.23
C ASP A 181 23.43 5.72 3.84
N GLU A 182 22.90 6.93 3.78
CA GLU A 182 22.77 7.70 2.54
C GLU A 182 24.14 8.08 1.91
N ASP A 183 25.20 8.08 2.70
CA ASP A 183 26.58 8.38 2.30
C ASP A 183 27.43 7.10 2.09
N ASN A 184 26.78 5.91 2.08
CA ASN A 184 27.40 4.60 1.97
C ASN A 184 28.36 4.24 3.13
N HIS A 185 28.19 4.80 4.31
CA HIS A 185 28.89 4.35 5.50
C HIS A 185 28.15 3.13 6.09
N LEU A 186 28.93 2.14 6.52
CA LEU A 186 28.39 0.98 7.20
C LEU A 186 28.04 1.33 8.65
N CYS A 187 26.76 1.21 8.97
CA CYS A 187 26.19 1.56 10.28
C CYS A 187 25.53 0.33 10.90
N SER A 188 25.29 0.38 12.21
CA SER A 188 24.51 -0.62 12.93
C SER A 188 23.23 -0.05 13.50
N LYS A 189 22.19 -0.88 13.58
CA LYS A 189 20.90 -0.61 14.19
C LYS A 189 20.42 -1.86 14.92
N TYR A 190 19.49 -1.71 15.86
CA TYR A 190 18.82 -2.86 16.47
C TYR A 190 18.08 -3.70 15.42
N GLN A 191 17.96 -4.99 15.68
CA GLN A 191 17.33 -5.98 14.79
C GLN A 191 15.80 -5.86 14.82
N SER A 192 15.16 -5.89 13.66
CA SER A 192 13.71 -5.87 13.49
C SER A 192 13.32 -6.31 12.07
N LEU A 193 12.07 -6.05 11.64
CA LEU A 193 11.53 -6.56 10.36
C LEU A 193 12.15 -5.91 9.10
N LYS A 194 12.94 -4.85 9.21
CA LYS A 194 13.56 -4.15 8.07
C LYS A 194 12.54 -3.73 7.02
N GLN A 195 11.82 -2.63 7.28
CA GLN A 195 10.80 -2.11 6.40
C GLN A 195 11.32 -1.89 4.97
N GLY A 196 10.69 -2.51 3.97
CA GLY A 196 11.13 -2.50 2.56
C GLY A 196 11.67 -3.84 2.08
N CYS A 197 12.07 -4.73 3.00
CA CYS A 197 12.37 -6.12 2.68
C CYS A 197 11.07 -6.88 2.32
N ALA A 198 11.11 -7.73 1.28
CA ALA A 198 9.93 -8.48 0.86
C ALA A 198 9.40 -9.42 1.96
N VAL A 199 10.29 -10.18 2.63
CA VAL A 199 9.93 -11.14 3.68
C VAL A 199 9.31 -10.46 4.90
N ALA A 200 9.58 -9.17 5.12
CA ALA A 200 8.95 -8.40 6.18
C ALA A 200 7.41 -8.38 6.07
N SER A 201 6.83 -8.57 4.89
CA SER A 201 5.38 -8.61 4.69
C SER A 201 4.76 -9.90 5.27
N TRP A 202 5.39 -11.06 5.07
CA TRP A 202 4.96 -12.31 5.69
C TRP A 202 5.15 -12.26 7.20
N LEU A 203 6.34 -11.86 7.67
CA LEU A 203 6.63 -11.74 9.10
C LEU A 203 5.65 -10.79 9.79
N ALA A 204 5.32 -9.64 9.20
CA ALA A 204 4.33 -8.71 9.75
C ALA A 204 2.93 -9.33 9.92
N ASN A 205 2.60 -10.36 9.16
CA ASN A 205 1.35 -11.08 9.35
C ASN A 205 1.46 -12.11 10.48
N VAL A 206 2.55 -12.87 10.54
CA VAL A 206 2.63 -14.06 11.41
C VAL A 206 3.06 -13.75 12.85
N VAL A 207 3.86 -12.71 13.08
CA VAL A 207 4.37 -12.36 14.43
C VAL A 207 3.29 -11.89 15.42
N LEU A 208 2.10 -11.57 14.95
CA LEU A 208 0.96 -11.17 15.78
C LEU A 208 -0.19 -12.19 15.74
N TYR A 209 0.06 -13.40 15.24
CA TYR A 209 -0.98 -14.42 15.06
C TYR A 209 -1.73 -14.72 16.36
N ASP A 210 -1.04 -14.91 17.47
CA ASP A 210 -1.63 -15.22 18.76
C ASP A 210 -2.47 -14.07 19.32
N ILE A 211 -2.08 -12.82 19.05
CA ILE A 211 -2.91 -11.63 19.36
C ILE A 211 -4.18 -11.64 18.51
N ASP A 212 -4.03 -11.90 17.20
CA ASP A 212 -5.18 -12.00 16.29
C ASP A 212 -6.14 -13.11 16.75
N GLU A 213 -5.61 -14.26 17.16
CA GLU A 213 -6.36 -15.40 17.67
C GLU A 213 -7.14 -15.04 18.96
N GLU A 214 -6.52 -14.32 19.89
CA GLU A 214 -7.15 -13.92 21.15
C GLU A 214 -8.26 -12.87 20.92
N LEU A 215 -7.98 -11.87 20.08
CA LEU A 215 -8.95 -10.82 19.80
C LEU A 215 -10.13 -11.32 18.96
N SER A 216 -9.93 -12.31 18.09
CA SER A 216 -10.99 -12.87 17.28
C SER A 216 -12.03 -13.69 18.05
N LYS A 217 -11.73 -14.10 19.30
CA LYS A 217 -12.63 -14.84 20.19
C LYS A 217 -13.60 -13.91 20.93
N LEU A 218 -13.41 -12.61 20.87
CA LEU A 218 -14.26 -11.63 21.56
C LEU A 218 -15.54 -11.34 20.76
N ASN A 219 -16.57 -10.86 21.48
CA ASN A 219 -17.86 -10.49 20.87
C ASN A 219 -17.74 -9.20 20.04
N GLY A 220 -17.47 -9.36 18.75
CA GLY A 220 -17.34 -8.25 17.82
C GLY A 220 -16.66 -8.64 16.52
N PHE A 221 -16.53 -7.66 15.64
CA PHE A 221 -15.78 -7.78 14.41
C PHE A 221 -14.36 -7.26 14.64
N TYR A 222 -13.40 -8.14 14.42
CA TYR A 222 -11.97 -7.83 14.49
C TYR A 222 -11.33 -7.96 13.11
N VAL A 223 -10.55 -6.95 12.72
CA VAL A 223 -9.73 -7.01 11.52
C VAL A 223 -8.42 -6.25 11.72
N ARG A 224 -7.33 -6.82 11.22
CA ARG A 224 -6.01 -6.20 11.16
C ARG A 224 -5.52 -6.09 9.72
N TYR A 225 -4.92 -4.94 9.42
CA TYR A 225 -4.24 -4.71 8.15
C TYR A 225 -2.83 -4.15 8.43
N SER A 226 -1.83 -5.02 8.55
CA SER A 226 -0.48 -4.69 9.01
C SER A 226 -0.49 -4.10 10.43
N ASP A 227 -0.20 -2.82 10.57
CA ASP A 227 -0.22 -2.03 11.79
C ASP A 227 -1.58 -1.38 12.10
N ASP A 228 -2.48 -1.30 11.14
CA ASP A 228 -3.85 -0.77 11.32
C ASP A 228 -4.78 -1.86 11.88
N ILE A 229 -5.38 -1.61 13.04
CA ILE A 229 -6.27 -2.52 13.78
C ILE A 229 -7.64 -1.87 13.95
N LEU A 230 -8.68 -2.66 13.76
CA LEU A 230 -10.07 -2.24 13.96
C LEU A 230 -10.83 -3.31 14.75
N PHE A 231 -11.48 -2.91 15.84
CA PHE A 231 -12.41 -3.73 16.58
C PHE A 231 -13.75 -3.01 16.77
N ILE A 232 -14.86 -3.67 16.45
CA ILE A 232 -16.22 -3.12 16.49
C ILE A 232 -17.15 -4.14 17.13
N GLY A 233 -17.92 -3.74 18.13
CA GLY A 233 -18.87 -4.62 18.80
C GLY A 233 -18.85 -4.49 20.30
N GLU A 234 -19.51 -5.41 20.99
CA GLU A 234 -19.72 -5.38 22.44
C GLU A 234 -18.40 -5.27 23.23
N ASP A 235 -17.42 -6.11 22.89
CA ASP A 235 -16.16 -6.22 23.63
C ASP A 235 -15.06 -5.23 23.19
N TYR A 236 -15.38 -4.15 22.44
CA TYR A 236 -14.34 -3.29 21.85
C TYR A 236 -13.38 -2.67 22.89
N LYS A 237 -13.86 -2.32 24.08
CA LYS A 237 -13.00 -1.79 25.16
C LYS A 237 -12.08 -2.85 25.74
N LYS A 238 -12.60 -4.08 25.91
CA LYS A 238 -11.83 -5.24 26.39
C LYS A 238 -10.77 -5.63 25.36
N ALA A 239 -11.10 -5.61 24.07
CA ALA A 239 -10.18 -5.91 22.98
C ALA A 239 -8.95 -4.99 22.98
N ILE A 240 -9.15 -3.68 23.15
CA ILE A 240 -8.03 -2.72 23.21
C ILE A 240 -7.16 -2.94 24.44
N LYS A 241 -7.75 -3.23 25.58
CA LYS A 241 -7.00 -3.53 26.81
C LYS A 241 -6.11 -4.78 26.63
N ILE A 242 -6.68 -5.87 26.11
CA ILE A 242 -5.92 -7.10 25.80
C ILE A 242 -4.80 -6.79 24.80
N LEU A 243 -5.09 -6.02 23.74
CA LEU A 243 -4.10 -5.63 22.77
C LEU A 243 -2.93 -4.85 23.40
N GLU A 244 -3.21 -3.86 24.26
CA GLU A 244 -2.18 -3.10 24.96
C GLU A 244 -1.33 -3.98 25.89
N GLU A 245 -1.95 -4.90 26.65
CA GLU A 245 -1.26 -5.84 27.51
C GLU A 245 -0.33 -6.77 26.72
N LYS A 246 -0.84 -7.38 25.65
CA LYS A 246 -0.06 -8.28 24.78
C LYS A 246 1.08 -7.59 24.03
N LEU A 247 0.88 -6.35 23.61
CA LEU A 247 1.93 -5.54 23.00
C LEU A 247 3.01 -5.17 24.03
N ALA A 248 2.61 -4.82 25.25
CA ALA A 248 3.55 -4.49 26.33
C ALA A 248 4.45 -5.68 26.69
N GLU A 249 3.90 -6.93 26.73
CA GLU A 249 4.66 -8.17 26.91
C GLU A 249 5.78 -8.32 25.86
N ARG A 250 5.63 -7.68 24.68
CA ARG A 250 6.57 -7.68 23.55
C ARG A 250 7.41 -6.42 23.46
N SER A 251 7.34 -5.52 24.43
CA SER A 251 7.96 -4.19 24.39
C SER A 251 7.49 -3.35 23.19
N MET A 252 6.27 -3.59 22.73
CA MET A 252 5.60 -2.87 21.66
C MET A 252 4.48 -2.00 22.22
N THR A 253 4.06 -0.97 21.49
CA THR A 253 3.03 -0.04 21.94
C THR A 253 2.10 0.39 20.81
N LEU A 254 0.89 0.82 21.17
CA LEU A 254 0.00 1.54 20.28
C LEU A 254 0.50 2.96 20.06
N ASN A 255 0.17 3.54 18.93
CA ASN A 255 0.38 4.95 18.65
C ASN A 255 -0.78 5.77 19.27
N PRO A 256 -0.58 6.49 20.38
CA PRO A 256 -1.68 7.16 21.08
C PRO A 256 -2.38 8.24 20.25
N LYS A 257 -1.69 8.79 19.24
CA LYS A 257 -2.26 9.80 18.32
C LYS A 257 -3.18 9.18 17.24
N LYS A 258 -3.21 7.86 17.13
CA LYS A 258 -3.97 7.13 16.10
C LYS A 258 -4.96 6.14 16.70
N VAL A 259 -5.17 6.18 18.00
CA VAL A 259 -6.26 5.45 18.68
C VAL A 259 -7.50 6.32 18.63
N GLU A 260 -8.53 5.86 17.94
CA GLU A 260 -9.76 6.61 17.69
C GLU A 260 -10.98 5.78 18.08
N ASP A 261 -11.94 6.42 18.79
CA ASP A 261 -13.25 5.81 19.05
C ASP A 261 -14.14 5.94 17.80
N ILE A 262 -14.82 4.86 17.45
CA ILE A 262 -15.77 4.80 16.36
C ILE A 262 -17.16 5.00 16.92
N THR A 263 -17.77 6.15 16.57
CA THR A 263 -19.12 6.56 16.98
C THR A 263 -19.99 6.85 15.75
N GLU A 264 -21.31 6.88 15.92
CA GLU A 264 -22.26 7.09 14.83
C GLU A 264 -22.13 8.45 14.14
N ASP A 265 -21.81 9.47 14.93
CA ASP A 265 -21.81 10.88 14.50
C ASP A 265 -20.50 11.33 13.86
N LYS A 266 -19.40 10.56 13.98
CA LYS A 266 -18.05 10.98 13.56
C LYS A 266 -17.51 10.19 12.39
N TRP A 267 -16.83 10.90 11.50
CA TRP A 267 -15.99 10.30 10.51
C TRP A 267 -14.66 9.84 11.12
N PHE A 268 -14.23 8.64 10.80
CA PHE A 268 -12.89 8.18 11.11
C PHE A 268 -12.19 7.68 9.84
N THR A 269 -10.86 7.58 9.89
CA THR A 269 -10.06 7.18 8.72
C THR A 269 -9.50 5.77 8.92
N PHE A 270 -9.77 4.88 7.96
CA PHE A 270 -9.23 3.53 7.93
C PHE A 270 -8.75 3.16 6.53
N LEU A 271 -7.51 2.65 6.40
CA LEU A 271 -6.88 2.25 5.14
C LEU A 271 -6.96 3.30 4.01
N GLY A 272 -6.89 4.57 4.38
CA GLY A 272 -6.95 5.69 3.44
C GLY A 272 -8.35 6.07 2.97
N PHE A 273 -9.40 5.56 3.61
CA PHE A 273 -10.78 5.95 3.40
C PHE A 273 -11.35 6.58 4.66
N SER A 274 -12.28 7.52 4.49
CA SER A 274 -13.11 8.06 5.56
C SER A 274 -14.42 7.27 5.60
N ILE A 275 -14.80 6.81 6.79
CA ILE A 275 -15.99 5.97 7.02
C ILE A 275 -16.86 6.63 8.08
N LYS A 276 -18.17 6.63 7.84
CA LYS A 276 -19.20 6.98 8.83
C LYS A 276 -20.45 6.13 8.56
N GLY A 277 -20.68 5.10 9.36
CA GLY A 277 -21.70 4.11 9.09
C GLY A 277 -21.54 3.47 7.71
N GLU A 278 -22.57 3.56 6.87
CA GLU A 278 -22.53 3.08 5.49
C GLU A 278 -21.76 3.99 4.52
N MET A 279 -21.55 5.25 4.92
CA MET A 279 -20.88 6.23 4.05
C MET A 279 -19.38 5.98 3.99
N ARG A 280 -18.85 5.89 2.79
CA ARG A 280 -17.43 5.69 2.51
C ARG A 280 -16.97 6.73 1.48
N SER A 281 -15.94 7.48 1.85
CA SER A 281 -15.31 8.49 1.02
C SER A 281 -13.78 8.34 1.10
N LEU A 282 -13.06 9.17 0.36
CA LEU A 282 -11.60 9.23 0.45
C LEU A 282 -11.16 9.98 1.72
N SER A 283 -10.07 9.51 2.33
CA SER A 283 -9.46 10.29 3.41
C SER A 283 -8.93 11.64 2.89
N PRO A 284 -8.89 12.68 3.74
CA PRO A 284 -8.34 13.98 3.37
C PRO A 284 -6.92 13.89 2.80
N LYS A 285 -6.10 12.98 3.32
CA LYS A 285 -4.76 12.68 2.83
C LYS A 285 -4.78 12.17 1.39
N ARG A 286 -5.64 11.20 1.09
CA ARG A 286 -5.76 10.61 -0.25
C ARG A 286 -6.29 11.62 -1.26
N ILE A 287 -7.20 12.49 -0.85
CA ILE A 287 -7.68 13.61 -1.68
C ILE A 287 -6.53 14.56 -2.03
N LYS A 288 -5.71 14.97 -1.05
CA LYS A 288 -4.54 15.83 -1.30
C LYS A 288 -3.54 15.19 -2.25
N THR A 289 -3.25 13.90 -2.08
CA THR A 289 -2.34 13.15 -2.97
C THR A 289 -2.91 13.10 -4.38
N PHE A 290 -4.20 12.79 -4.53
CA PHE A 290 -4.89 12.82 -5.81
C PHE A 290 -4.78 14.19 -6.49
N GLN A 291 -5.06 15.26 -5.76
CA GLN A 291 -4.98 16.62 -6.30
C GLN A 291 -3.57 16.96 -6.78
N LYS A 292 -2.53 16.63 -6.01
CA LYS A 292 -1.13 16.82 -6.41
C LYS A 292 -0.78 16.06 -7.69
N GLU A 293 -1.24 14.81 -7.80
CA GLU A 293 -1.02 13.99 -8.99
C GLU A 293 -1.73 14.54 -10.23
N ILE A 294 -2.97 15.00 -10.09
CA ILE A 294 -3.68 15.63 -11.20
C ILE A 294 -2.98 16.93 -11.61
N GLU A 295 -2.57 17.76 -10.67
CA GLU A 295 -1.83 18.99 -10.97
C GLU A 295 -0.50 18.72 -11.68
N SER A 296 0.27 17.70 -11.24
CA SER A 296 1.55 17.35 -11.87
C SER A 296 1.40 16.85 -13.31
N ARG A 297 0.24 16.28 -13.64
CA ARG A 297 -0.10 15.76 -14.98
C ARG A 297 -0.74 16.80 -15.89
N THR A 298 -1.09 17.95 -15.34
CA THR A 298 -1.83 19.01 -16.03
C THR A 298 -1.14 20.37 -15.88
N ILE A 299 -1.59 21.17 -14.92
CA ILE A 299 -1.22 22.58 -14.78
C ILE A 299 0.24 22.81 -14.37
N LYS A 300 0.86 21.88 -13.67
CA LYS A 300 2.27 21.94 -13.24
C LYS A 300 3.24 21.33 -14.25
N ARG A 301 2.75 20.82 -15.37
CA ARG A 301 3.60 20.25 -16.41
C ARG A 301 3.89 21.29 -17.48
N PRO A 302 5.15 21.70 -17.67
CA PRO A 302 5.52 22.71 -18.65
C PRO A 302 5.12 22.27 -20.07
N ASN A 303 4.59 23.22 -20.83
CA ASN A 303 4.27 23.08 -22.27
C ASN A 303 3.39 21.86 -22.64
N ILE A 304 2.60 21.33 -21.69
CA ILE A 304 1.68 20.23 -21.99
C ILE A 304 0.51 20.71 -22.86
N THR A 305 0.17 19.97 -23.89
CA THR A 305 -1.03 20.21 -24.72
C THR A 305 -2.27 19.65 -24.03
N SER A 306 -3.46 20.20 -24.40
CA SER A 306 -4.74 19.72 -23.84
C SER A 306 -4.94 18.23 -24.07
N SER A 307 -4.68 17.71 -25.28
CA SER A 307 -4.80 16.29 -25.58
C SER A 307 -3.87 15.42 -24.74
N ARG A 308 -2.59 15.80 -24.61
CA ARG A 308 -1.63 15.08 -23.76
C ARG A 308 -2.01 15.08 -22.28
N SER A 309 -2.58 16.19 -21.78
CA SER A 309 -3.03 16.28 -20.40
C SER A 309 -4.22 15.36 -20.14
N VAL A 310 -5.21 15.34 -21.04
CA VAL A 310 -6.37 14.43 -20.98
C VAL A 310 -5.91 12.97 -20.97
N ASN A 311 -5.04 12.57 -21.91
CA ASN A 311 -4.52 11.20 -21.98
C ASN A 311 -3.72 10.81 -20.73
N SER A 312 -2.92 11.72 -20.18
CA SER A 312 -2.15 11.48 -18.96
C SER A 312 -3.05 11.28 -17.73
N VAL A 313 -4.14 12.07 -17.62
CA VAL A 313 -5.13 11.95 -16.55
C VAL A 313 -5.93 10.65 -16.71
N ASN A 314 -6.45 10.36 -17.90
CA ASN A 314 -7.18 9.11 -18.15
C ASN A 314 -6.31 7.89 -17.82
N ARG A 315 -5.05 7.87 -18.28
CA ARG A 315 -4.12 6.79 -17.98
C ARG A 315 -3.93 6.61 -16.47
N TYR A 316 -3.75 7.69 -15.73
CA TYR A 316 -3.61 7.64 -14.27
C TYR A 316 -4.85 7.08 -13.59
N LEU A 317 -6.04 7.53 -13.99
CA LEU A 317 -7.28 7.09 -13.38
C LEU A 317 -7.63 5.64 -13.70
N TYR A 318 -7.44 5.21 -14.94
CA TYR A 318 -7.95 3.93 -15.44
C TYR A 318 -6.91 2.81 -15.52
N LYS A 319 -5.73 3.08 -16.04
CA LYS A 319 -4.66 2.08 -16.15
C LYS A 319 -3.69 2.10 -14.97
N GLY A 320 -3.59 3.25 -14.28
CA GLY A 320 -2.65 3.42 -13.20
C GLY A 320 -1.22 3.13 -13.62
N ASN A 321 -0.50 2.44 -12.76
CA ASN A 321 0.88 2.00 -13.00
C ASN A 321 0.97 0.50 -13.34
N GLY A 322 -0.13 -0.09 -13.89
CA GLY A 322 -0.23 -1.52 -14.20
C GLY A 322 -0.92 -2.34 -13.11
N GLU A 323 -0.55 -2.18 -11.85
CA GLU A 323 -1.12 -2.93 -10.72
C GLU A 323 -2.23 -2.19 -9.97
N PHE A 324 -2.21 -0.87 -10.03
CA PHE A 324 -3.12 0.00 -9.28
C PHE A 324 -3.75 1.04 -10.20
N SER A 325 -5.08 1.11 -10.19
CA SER A 325 -5.82 2.21 -10.80
C SER A 325 -6.88 2.74 -9.84
N TRP A 326 -7.13 4.03 -9.92
CA TRP A 326 -8.20 4.67 -9.15
C TRP A 326 -9.56 4.07 -9.48
N ALA A 327 -9.78 3.78 -10.75
CA ALA A 327 -11.04 3.25 -11.26
C ALA A 327 -11.38 1.87 -10.69
N THR A 328 -10.40 0.98 -10.57
CA THR A 328 -10.65 -0.40 -10.15
C THR A 328 -10.57 -0.63 -8.65
N GLN A 329 -9.74 0.15 -7.96
CA GLN A 329 -9.40 -0.14 -6.56
C GLN A 329 -9.94 0.90 -5.57
N ILE A 330 -10.08 2.15 -5.99
CA ILE A 330 -10.43 3.24 -5.08
C ILE A 330 -11.87 3.69 -5.25
N LEU A 331 -12.26 4.05 -6.46
CA LEU A 331 -13.58 4.61 -6.72
C LEU A 331 -14.74 3.65 -6.41
N PRO A 332 -14.64 2.32 -6.62
CA PRO A 332 -15.72 1.39 -6.26
C PRO A 332 -16.05 1.32 -4.78
N VAL A 333 -15.11 1.72 -3.91
CA VAL A 333 -15.30 1.72 -2.45
C VAL A 333 -16.12 2.92 -1.99
N CYS A 334 -15.98 4.07 -2.68
CA CYS A 334 -16.61 5.33 -2.31
C CYS A 334 -18.07 5.37 -2.77
N ASN A 335 -18.99 5.68 -1.86
CA ASN A 335 -20.42 5.85 -2.15
C ASN A 335 -20.97 7.26 -1.87
N VAL A 336 -20.13 8.18 -1.40
CA VAL A 336 -20.49 9.57 -1.19
C VAL A 336 -20.38 10.33 -2.51
N LYS A 337 -21.49 10.44 -3.24
CA LYS A 337 -21.55 11.03 -4.58
C LYS A 337 -21.00 12.46 -4.63
N ARG A 338 -21.32 13.29 -3.65
CA ARG A 338 -20.86 14.69 -3.59
C ARG A 338 -19.34 14.78 -3.65
N ASP A 339 -18.63 13.95 -2.88
CA ASP A 339 -17.16 14.00 -2.80
C ASP A 339 -16.53 13.57 -4.13
N LEU A 340 -17.13 12.59 -4.80
CA LEU A 340 -16.69 12.16 -6.12
C LEU A 340 -16.95 13.20 -7.21
N ASP A 341 -18.08 13.91 -7.13
CA ASP A 341 -18.37 15.04 -8.01
C ASP A 341 -17.37 16.21 -7.79
N GLU A 342 -16.98 16.47 -6.54
CA GLU A 342 -15.95 17.46 -6.21
C GLU A 342 -14.59 17.11 -6.80
N LEU A 343 -14.17 15.83 -6.69
CA LEU A 343 -12.94 15.35 -7.33
C LEU A 343 -12.99 15.47 -8.85
N ASN A 344 -14.11 15.11 -9.47
CA ASN A 344 -14.30 15.24 -10.90
C ASN A 344 -14.24 16.70 -11.35
N ASN A 345 -14.89 17.60 -10.61
CA ASN A 345 -14.83 19.02 -10.87
C ASN A 345 -13.40 19.57 -10.79
N PHE A 346 -12.61 19.11 -9.81
CA PHE A 346 -11.21 19.47 -9.68
C PHE A 346 -10.38 19.03 -10.91
N VAL A 347 -10.57 17.79 -11.38
CA VAL A 347 -9.92 17.29 -12.60
C VAL A 347 -10.29 18.13 -13.80
N MET A 348 -11.58 18.38 -14.00
CA MET A 348 -12.08 19.19 -15.11
C MET A 348 -11.53 20.61 -15.07
N ASP A 349 -11.39 21.21 -13.91
CA ASP A 349 -10.80 22.52 -13.73
C ASP A 349 -9.33 22.56 -14.15
N CYS A 350 -8.55 21.54 -13.75
CA CYS A 350 -7.15 21.43 -14.14
C CYS A 350 -7.01 21.27 -15.66
N LEU A 351 -7.83 20.43 -16.28
CA LEU A 351 -7.82 20.21 -17.73
C LEU A 351 -8.23 21.47 -18.51
N ARG A 352 -9.25 22.20 -18.04
CA ARG A 352 -9.65 23.50 -18.64
C ARG A 352 -8.54 24.53 -18.52
N ALA A 353 -7.86 24.57 -17.37
CA ALA A 353 -6.76 25.51 -17.18
C ALA A 353 -5.62 25.29 -18.18
N VAL A 354 -5.33 24.02 -18.54
CA VAL A 354 -4.35 23.72 -19.59
C VAL A 354 -4.76 24.28 -20.95
N SER A 355 -6.06 24.21 -21.31
CA SER A 355 -6.56 24.69 -22.62
C SER A 355 -6.78 26.19 -22.65
N THR A 356 -7.20 26.79 -21.54
CA THR A 356 -7.65 28.22 -21.51
C THR A 356 -6.75 29.13 -20.70
N GLY A 357 -5.76 28.58 -19.97
CA GLY A 357 -4.95 29.33 -19.02
C GLY A 357 -5.67 29.76 -17.75
N LYS A 358 -6.94 29.36 -17.53
CA LYS A 358 -7.79 29.83 -16.43
C LYS A 358 -8.46 28.70 -15.68
N ARG A 359 -8.43 28.74 -14.34
CA ARG A 359 -9.21 27.83 -13.46
C ARG A 359 -10.43 28.57 -12.91
N LYS A 360 -11.51 27.81 -12.71
CA LYS A 360 -12.78 28.35 -12.19
C LYS A 360 -12.81 28.48 -10.67
N VAL A 361 -12.00 27.67 -9.95
CA VAL A 361 -12.10 27.52 -8.49
C VAL A 361 -11.59 28.74 -7.74
N GLY A 362 -12.45 29.32 -6.90
CA GLY A 362 -12.09 30.24 -5.84
C GLY A 362 -11.77 31.68 -6.28
N GLY A 363 -12.23 32.15 -7.45
CA GLY A 363 -12.05 33.54 -7.90
C GLY A 363 -10.59 33.98 -8.12
N LEU A 364 -9.62 33.05 -7.98
CA LEU A 364 -8.22 33.29 -8.20
C LEU A 364 -7.84 32.72 -9.56
N GLY A 365 -7.52 33.60 -10.51
CA GLY A 365 -7.04 33.23 -11.83
C GLY A 365 -5.69 32.51 -11.72
N PHE A 366 -5.50 31.54 -12.61
CA PHE A 366 -4.19 30.94 -12.86
C PHE A 366 -3.62 31.58 -14.12
N VAL A 367 -2.36 31.90 -14.09
CA VAL A 367 -1.64 32.47 -15.24
C VAL A 367 -0.52 31.49 -15.61
N LYS A 368 -0.21 31.44 -16.90
CA LYS A 368 0.92 30.69 -17.40
C LYS A 368 2.20 31.45 -17.01
N ASP A 369 3.10 30.80 -16.28
CA ASP A 369 4.41 31.35 -16.03
C ASP A 369 5.18 31.49 -17.34
N LYS A 370 5.83 32.64 -17.53
CA LYS A 370 6.57 32.93 -18.75
C LYS A 370 7.93 32.24 -18.82
N THR A 371 8.44 31.85 -17.64
CA THR A 371 9.78 31.24 -17.51
C THR A 371 9.79 29.77 -17.80
N ASP A 372 8.83 29.01 -17.25
CA ASP A 372 8.80 27.55 -17.36
C ASP A 372 7.54 27.01 -18.05
N GLY A 373 6.60 27.89 -18.41
CA GLY A 373 5.34 27.53 -19.05
C GLY A 373 4.33 26.82 -18.13
N CYS A 374 4.62 26.69 -16.84
CA CYS A 374 3.69 26.13 -15.85
C CYS A 374 2.53 27.07 -15.55
N ILE A 375 1.39 26.50 -15.15
CA ILE A 375 0.24 27.30 -14.74
C ILE A 375 0.35 27.56 -13.23
N VAL A 376 0.63 28.79 -12.87
CA VAL A 376 0.77 29.24 -11.49
C VAL A 376 -0.44 30.06 -11.03
N ARG A 377 -0.65 30.13 -9.72
CA ARG A 377 -1.70 30.93 -9.13
C ARG A 377 -1.40 32.41 -9.30
N GLY A 378 -2.27 33.15 -10.03
CA GLY A 378 -2.12 34.61 -10.20
C GLY A 378 -2.30 35.35 -8.88
N LYS A 379 -1.46 36.38 -8.65
CA LYS A 379 -1.64 37.32 -7.54
C LYS A 379 -2.57 38.46 -8.02
N GLY A 380 -3.76 38.57 -7.45
CA GLY A 380 -4.63 39.72 -7.68
C GLY A 380 -6.12 39.42 -7.51
N ARG A 381 -6.84 40.41 -6.94
CA ARG A 381 -8.29 40.36 -6.66
C ARG A 381 -9.20 40.47 -7.90
N ASN A 382 -8.68 40.72 -9.08
CA ASN A 382 -9.47 41.14 -10.25
C ASN A 382 -9.43 40.25 -11.47
N VAL A 383 -9.10 38.96 -11.30
CA VAL A 383 -9.41 38.02 -12.39
C VAL A 383 -10.88 37.65 -12.26
N LYS A 384 -11.76 38.48 -12.91
CA LYS A 384 -13.15 38.06 -13.12
C LYS A 384 -13.13 36.68 -13.69
N ALA A 385 -13.66 35.71 -12.92
CA ALA A 385 -13.94 34.39 -13.45
C ALA A 385 -14.87 34.57 -14.63
N ASN A 386 -14.36 34.63 -15.86
CA ASN A 386 -15.20 34.54 -17.02
C ASN A 386 -15.94 33.23 -16.84
N ARG A 387 -17.27 33.36 -16.60
CA ARG A 387 -18.20 32.24 -16.68
C ARG A 387 -18.18 31.78 -18.13
N ILE A 388 -17.17 30.96 -18.46
CA ILE A 388 -17.21 30.21 -19.68
C ILE A 388 -18.40 29.28 -19.48
N LYS A 389 -19.46 29.47 -20.27
CA LYS A 389 -20.50 28.47 -20.50
C LYS A 389 -19.81 27.29 -21.19
N THR A 390 -19.04 26.54 -20.44
CA THR A 390 -18.36 25.36 -20.96
C THR A 390 -19.34 24.24 -20.83
N SER A 391 -19.54 23.53 -21.93
CA SER A 391 -20.14 22.19 -21.90
C SER A 391 -19.52 21.41 -20.75
N ASN A 392 -20.30 20.65 -19.99
CA ASN A 392 -19.83 19.82 -18.90
C ASN A 392 -18.93 18.64 -19.39
N LYS A 393 -18.56 18.65 -20.65
CA LYS A 393 -17.70 17.64 -21.28
C LYS A 393 -16.39 18.29 -21.73
N ILE A 394 -15.31 17.63 -21.37
CA ILE A 394 -14.00 17.87 -21.96
C ILE A 394 -13.77 16.71 -22.91
N GLU A 395 -13.52 17.06 -24.19
CA GLU A 395 -13.30 16.05 -25.24
C GLU A 395 -12.21 15.07 -24.85
N GLY A 396 -12.51 13.78 -24.97
CA GLY A 396 -11.61 12.68 -24.64
C GLY A 396 -11.42 12.41 -23.14
N TYR A 397 -12.00 13.23 -22.22
CA TYR A 397 -11.92 12.94 -20.80
C TYR A 397 -13.06 12.03 -20.34
N PHE A 398 -12.71 10.89 -19.78
CA PHE A 398 -13.66 9.97 -19.15
C PHE A 398 -13.88 10.39 -17.69
N SER A 399 -15.02 10.98 -17.42
CA SER A 399 -15.32 11.50 -16.09
C SER A 399 -15.40 10.38 -15.02
N ILE A 400 -15.08 10.73 -13.78
CA ILE A 400 -15.22 9.84 -12.61
C ILE A 400 -16.65 9.31 -12.48
N GLY A 401 -17.67 10.14 -12.81
CA GLY A 401 -19.06 9.71 -12.80
C GLY A 401 -19.42 8.71 -13.90
N CYS A 402 -18.82 8.81 -15.08
CA CYS A 402 -18.97 7.79 -16.14
C CYS A 402 -18.41 6.44 -15.71
N MET A 403 -17.29 6.43 -15.00
CA MET A 403 -16.70 5.22 -14.46
C MET A 403 -17.61 4.50 -13.49
N GLN A 404 -18.15 5.22 -12.52
CA GLN A 404 -19.04 4.63 -11.54
C GLN A 404 -20.28 4.04 -12.21
N LYS A 405 -20.86 4.75 -13.16
CA LYS A 405 -22.00 4.25 -13.92
C LYS A 405 -21.67 2.98 -14.69
N ALA A 406 -20.49 2.91 -15.32
CA ALA A 406 -20.03 1.73 -16.05
C ALA A 406 -19.80 0.53 -15.12
N LEU A 407 -19.18 0.75 -13.95
CA LEU A 407 -18.96 -0.30 -12.95
C LEU A 407 -20.26 -0.87 -12.38
N PHE A 408 -21.26 0.00 -12.15
CA PHE A 408 -22.56 -0.41 -11.61
C PHE A 408 -23.49 -1.04 -12.67
N THR A 409 -23.30 -0.71 -13.96
CA THR A 409 -24.17 -1.23 -15.02
C THR A 409 -23.68 -2.54 -15.65
N SER A 410 -22.39 -2.70 -15.90
CA SER A 410 -21.80 -3.99 -16.26
C SER A 410 -20.26 -3.98 -16.24
N ARG A 411 -19.66 -5.10 -15.87
CA ARG A 411 -18.21 -5.32 -15.96
C ARG A 411 -17.70 -5.27 -17.42
N SER A 412 -18.56 -5.61 -18.38
CA SER A 412 -18.28 -5.55 -19.82
C SER A 412 -18.15 -4.10 -20.30
N ALA A 413 -19.07 -3.21 -19.93
CA ALA A 413 -19.01 -1.79 -20.29
C ALA A 413 -17.76 -1.11 -19.71
N TYR A 414 -17.35 -1.49 -18.50
CA TYR A 414 -16.12 -1.01 -17.89
C TYR A 414 -14.87 -1.48 -18.65
N ASN A 415 -14.79 -2.77 -18.99
CA ASN A 415 -13.67 -3.33 -19.75
C ASN A 415 -13.54 -2.68 -21.13
N THR A 416 -14.66 -2.46 -21.83
CA THR A 416 -14.70 -1.77 -23.11
C THR A 416 -14.14 -0.34 -22.97
N LEU A 417 -14.53 0.37 -21.91
CA LEU A 417 -14.03 1.72 -21.64
C LEU A 417 -12.52 1.74 -21.39
N VAL A 418 -12.02 0.77 -20.62
CA VAL A 418 -10.57 0.66 -20.32
C VAL A 418 -9.75 0.27 -21.54
N LEU A 419 -10.28 -0.59 -22.40
CA LEU A 419 -9.60 -1.02 -23.64
C LEU A 419 -9.57 0.08 -24.71
N SER A 420 -10.52 1.02 -24.70
CA SER A 420 -10.56 2.17 -25.61
C SER A 420 -9.55 3.29 -25.25
N LEU A 421 -8.88 3.17 -24.13
CA LEU A 421 -7.82 4.09 -23.64
C LEU A 421 -6.42 3.63 -24.03
#